data_4bd1b59832301ad4f01af11d253aae49
#
_entry.id   4bd1b59832301ad4f01af11d253aae49
#
_cell.length_a   1.000
_cell.length_b   1.000
_cell.length_c   1.000
_cell.angle_alpha   90.00
_cell.angle_beta   90.00
_cell.angle_gamma   90.00
#
_symmetry.space_group_name_H-M   'P 1'
#
loop_
_entity.id
_entity.type
_entity.pdbx_description
1 polymer ?
#
loop_
_entity_poly.entity_id
_entity_poly.type
_entity_poly.pdbx_seq_one_letter_code
_entity_poly.pdbx_strand_id
1 'polypeptide(L)'
;MKVSFRWLCDVAPGIEVTPEEAMARLALRGAPVEEAEDLAAGLDDVVIGRVLEARPHPNADRLTLCRVEAAEGEVPVVCGAPDVREGAFYPFAPVGAVLPGGFRIGKRKIRGEYSQGMLCSESELSLGEDHAGIMLLDGEYEVGAPFARAAGLEDWRIDVEVTPNRGDLLSHVGIARELHPQGHAGIVLPDLPVGEGAAAAAAFEAGLARGGTESRSAGVRIEIEDPDLCPRYLGAVIRGVSVGPSPRWLASRLGAAGARPINNVVDATNYVMLELGQPLHAFDLEKLADSTIVVGRARPGESLVTLDGEARPVAPEMLMIRDARRPVAIAGVMGGRDSEVSAGTADILLECALFEPKQVRSTRRALGMSTDASYRFERGVDPSAMVTAVRRAAALIVATAGGRLDGEIIDACPAPWEPPRVTLRPSRVAHLLGVEFAAEEIEELLAPLGYQVAGRGGDALEFLVPGHRCQDTLREVDLIEEVARTHGYDAFPQELSPFRPGTVPDHPLFQLEDRLRALLVADGISEAQTPALGPAGDGDVTLLNPMSAEESRLRRDRLRGLLRHVERNMARGVRDVRLFELGTAFAPVPDAPPAESARVAAVLTGRRAPRQWSGEAEPFDAYDIARVLELIGAD
;
A
#
# COMPACT_ATOMS: atom_id res chain seq x y z
N MET A 1 -3.71 -0.31 -0.46
CA MET A 1 -4.13 -0.71 0.92
C MET A 1 -5.25 -1.71 0.81
N LYS A 2 -4.98 -2.96 1.22
CA LYS A 2 -6.03 -3.97 1.22
C LYS A 2 -6.91 -3.84 2.46
N VAL A 3 -8.22 -3.78 2.26
CA VAL A 3 -9.21 -3.67 3.33
C VAL A 3 -10.31 -4.71 3.17
N SER A 4 -10.84 -5.17 4.29
CA SER A 4 -12.05 -5.99 4.38
C SER A 4 -13.26 -5.06 4.39
N PHE A 5 -14.20 -5.25 3.48
CA PHE A 5 -15.43 -4.44 3.44
C PHE A 5 -16.30 -4.65 4.68
N ARG A 6 -16.37 -5.88 5.15
CA ARG A 6 -17.06 -6.19 6.41
C ARG A 6 -16.44 -5.45 7.60
N TRP A 7 -15.11 -5.37 7.67
CA TRP A 7 -14.44 -4.63 8.74
C TRP A 7 -14.68 -3.12 8.61
N LEU A 8 -14.76 -2.57 7.39
CA LEU A 8 -15.18 -1.18 7.19
C LEU A 8 -16.58 -0.92 7.77
N CYS A 9 -17.55 -1.82 7.53
CA CYS A 9 -18.89 -1.71 8.10
C CYS A 9 -18.90 -1.88 9.62
N ASP A 10 -18.03 -2.71 10.18
CA ASP A 10 -17.91 -2.89 11.63
C ASP A 10 -17.40 -1.63 12.35
N VAL A 11 -16.39 -0.93 11.75
CA VAL A 11 -15.85 0.32 12.32
C VAL A 11 -16.70 1.55 12.00
N ALA A 12 -17.62 1.44 11.08
CA ALA A 12 -18.53 2.53 10.69
C ALA A 12 -19.96 1.98 10.45
N PRO A 13 -20.68 1.61 11.53
CA PRO A 13 -22.07 1.16 11.44
C PRO A 13 -22.95 2.26 10.84
N GLY A 14 -23.52 2.05 9.67
CA GLY A 14 -24.27 3.06 8.91
C GLY A 14 -23.71 3.29 7.52
N ILE A 15 -22.67 2.55 7.13
CA ILE A 15 -22.30 2.38 5.73
C ILE A 15 -23.35 1.42 5.10
N GLU A 16 -24.34 2.02 4.43
CA GLU A 16 -25.44 1.30 3.76
C GLU A 16 -25.22 1.32 2.24
N VAL A 17 -24.11 0.73 1.79
CA VAL A 17 -23.77 0.62 0.37
C VAL A 17 -23.27 -0.80 0.06
N THR A 18 -23.41 -1.22 -1.19
CA THR A 18 -22.76 -2.45 -1.67
C THR A 18 -21.24 -2.24 -1.82
N PRO A 19 -20.44 -3.32 -1.89
CA PRO A 19 -19.01 -3.19 -2.19
C PRO A 19 -18.73 -2.40 -3.48
N GLU A 20 -19.52 -2.61 -4.53
CA GLU A 20 -19.38 -1.91 -5.81
C GLU A 20 -19.68 -0.41 -5.70
N GLU A 21 -20.72 -0.04 -4.94
CA GLU A 21 -21.03 1.37 -4.65
C GLU A 21 -19.94 2.02 -3.80
N ALA A 22 -19.38 1.28 -2.82
CA ALA A 22 -18.27 1.77 -2.01
C ALA A 22 -17.03 2.05 -2.86
N MET A 23 -16.68 1.15 -3.79
CA MET A 23 -15.58 1.35 -4.72
C MET A 23 -15.77 2.61 -5.59
N ALA A 24 -16.98 2.79 -6.14
CA ALA A 24 -17.30 3.98 -6.93
C ALA A 24 -17.20 5.28 -6.12
N ARG A 25 -17.68 5.28 -4.88
CA ARG A 25 -17.58 6.46 -3.97
C ARG A 25 -16.13 6.76 -3.60
N LEU A 26 -15.31 5.75 -3.29
CA LEU A 26 -13.90 5.93 -2.97
C LEU A 26 -13.13 6.54 -4.15
N ALA A 27 -13.39 6.10 -5.37
CA ALA A 27 -12.77 6.67 -6.57
C ALA A 27 -13.07 8.17 -6.73
N LEU A 28 -14.33 8.57 -6.52
CA LEU A 28 -14.74 9.99 -6.57
C LEU A 28 -14.14 10.83 -5.43
N ARG A 29 -13.73 10.20 -4.34
CA ARG A 29 -13.10 10.84 -3.19
C ARG A 29 -11.56 10.77 -3.19
N GLY A 30 -10.94 10.44 -4.34
CA GLY A 30 -9.50 10.42 -4.50
C GLY A 30 -8.80 9.21 -3.88
N ALA A 31 -9.54 8.12 -3.67
CA ALA A 31 -9.06 6.83 -3.20
C ALA A 31 -9.48 5.72 -4.18
N PRO A 32 -8.96 5.70 -5.42
CA PRO A 32 -9.38 4.73 -6.43
C PRO A 32 -9.05 3.30 -6.00
N VAL A 33 -9.86 2.37 -6.47
CA VAL A 33 -9.69 0.93 -6.20
C VAL A 33 -8.95 0.30 -7.38
N GLU A 34 -7.83 -0.38 -7.09
CA GLU A 34 -7.03 -1.09 -8.09
C GLU A 34 -7.59 -2.50 -8.37
N GLU A 35 -8.00 -3.20 -7.30
CA GLU A 35 -8.51 -4.57 -7.38
C GLU A 35 -9.56 -4.81 -6.31
N ALA A 36 -10.53 -5.68 -6.59
CA ALA A 36 -11.50 -6.15 -5.61
C ALA A 36 -11.75 -7.65 -5.80
N GLU A 37 -11.83 -8.37 -4.69
CA GLU A 37 -11.98 -9.82 -4.65
C GLU A 37 -13.12 -10.21 -3.69
N ASP A 38 -14.10 -10.96 -4.19
CA ASP A 38 -15.08 -11.62 -3.34
C ASP A 38 -14.44 -12.88 -2.73
N LEU A 39 -14.21 -12.86 -1.43
CA LEU A 39 -13.54 -13.95 -0.69
C LEU A 39 -14.41 -15.21 -0.56
N ALA A 40 -15.71 -15.11 -0.82
CA ALA A 40 -16.64 -16.23 -0.87
C ALA A 40 -16.83 -16.81 -2.28
N ALA A 41 -16.20 -16.22 -3.29
CA ALA A 41 -16.39 -16.63 -4.68
C ALA A 41 -16.09 -18.12 -4.90
N GLY A 42 -17.06 -18.86 -5.44
CA GLY A 42 -16.94 -20.30 -5.70
C GLY A 42 -17.07 -21.21 -4.48
N LEU A 43 -17.47 -20.66 -3.31
CA LEU A 43 -17.73 -21.43 -2.10
C LEU A 43 -19.23 -21.68 -1.85
N ASP A 44 -20.11 -21.22 -2.74
CA ASP A 44 -21.57 -21.28 -2.58
C ASP A 44 -22.12 -22.71 -2.36
N ASP A 45 -21.48 -23.68 -2.99
CA ASP A 45 -21.89 -25.08 -2.93
C ASP A 45 -21.23 -25.85 -1.77
N VAL A 46 -20.32 -25.22 -0.99
CA VAL A 46 -19.61 -25.86 0.12
C VAL A 46 -20.37 -25.63 1.42
N VAL A 47 -20.61 -26.72 2.15
CA VAL A 47 -21.35 -26.68 3.41
C VAL A 47 -20.51 -27.25 4.57
N ILE A 48 -20.98 -27.08 5.79
CA ILE A 48 -20.39 -27.71 6.96
C ILE A 48 -20.81 -29.19 7.00
N GLY A 49 -19.83 -30.10 7.03
CA GLY A 49 -20.02 -31.52 7.28
C GLY A 49 -19.38 -31.94 8.60
N ARG A 50 -20.04 -32.90 9.32
CA ARG A 50 -19.51 -33.51 10.52
C ARG A 50 -19.11 -34.95 10.25
N VAL A 51 -17.90 -35.35 10.61
CA VAL A 51 -17.46 -36.74 10.49
C VAL A 51 -17.99 -37.54 11.68
N LEU A 52 -18.93 -38.45 11.44
CA LEU A 52 -19.50 -39.33 12.48
C LEU A 52 -18.63 -40.55 12.75
N GLU A 53 -17.97 -41.09 11.72
CA GLU A 53 -17.13 -42.27 11.79
C GLU A 53 -15.98 -42.16 10.79
N ALA A 54 -14.79 -42.56 11.20
CA ALA A 54 -13.61 -42.63 10.35
C ALA A 54 -12.88 -43.96 10.55
N ARG A 55 -12.79 -44.77 9.48
CA ARG A 55 -12.14 -46.07 9.53
C ARG A 55 -11.17 -46.28 8.36
N PRO A 56 -10.10 -47.06 8.52
CA PRO A 56 -9.19 -47.39 7.44
C PRO A 56 -9.90 -48.01 6.23
N HIS A 57 -9.47 -47.63 5.03
CA HIS A 57 -10.03 -48.19 3.81
C HIS A 57 -9.57 -49.65 3.62
N PRO A 58 -10.46 -50.63 3.33
CA PRO A 58 -10.11 -52.08 3.29
C PRO A 58 -9.10 -52.43 2.18
N ASN A 59 -9.02 -51.64 1.11
CA ASN A 59 -8.20 -51.93 -0.05
C ASN A 59 -7.17 -50.82 -0.36
N ALA A 60 -6.82 -49.93 0.61
CA ALA A 60 -5.85 -48.84 0.39
C ALA A 60 -5.30 -48.30 1.73
N ASP A 61 -3.99 -48.43 1.94
CA ASP A 61 -3.30 -48.08 3.19
C ASP A 61 -3.29 -46.57 3.52
N ARG A 62 -3.59 -45.72 2.55
CA ARG A 62 -3.53 -44.25 2.68
C ARG A 62 -4.90 -43.58 2.57
N LEU A 63 -5.98 -44.36 2.59
CA LEU A 63 -7.33 -43.80 2.47
C LEU A 63 -8.14 -44.11 3.72
N THR A 64 -9.02 -43.20 4.08
CA THR A 64 -9.97 -43.31 5.19
C THR A 64 -11.40 -43.32 4.64
N LEU A 65 -12.22 -44.27 5.11
CA LEU A 65 -13.66 -44.26 4.85
C LEU A 65 -14.32 -43.47 5.96
N CYS A 66 -14.98 -42.39 5.57
CA CYS A 66 -15.70 -41.50 6.48
C CYS A 66 -17.21 -41.62 6.24
N ARG A 67 -17.96 -41.56 7.34
CA ARG A 67 -19.40 -41.32 7.33
C ARG A 67 -19.60 -39.87 7.75
N VAL A 68 -20.06 -39.06 6.82
CA VAL A 68 -20.19 -37.60 7.00
C VAL A 68 -21.68 -37.27 7.10
N GLU A 69 -22.05 -36.59 8.16
CA GLU A 69 -23.35 -35.95 8.32
C GLU A 69 -23.33 -34.62 7.55
N ALA A 70 -24.26 -34.45 6.61
CA ALA A 70 -24.44 -33.26 5.79
C ALA A 70 -25.92 -32.86 5.79
N ALA A 71 -26.26 -31.74 5.12
CA ALA A 71 -27.64 -31.21 5.10
C ALA A 71 -28.72 -32.24 4.68
N GLU A 72 -28.38 -33.12 3.73
CA GLU A 72 -29.30 -34.11 3.18
C GLU A 72 -29.24 -35.47 3.90
N GLY A 73 -28.50 -35.55 5.01
CA GLY A 73 -28.30 -36.77 5.79
C GLY A 73 -26.88 -37.31 5.73
N GLU A 74 -26.71 -38.60 6.11
CA GLU A 74 -25.40 -39.24 6.18
C GLU A 74 -24.94 -39.75 4.82
N VAL A 75 -23.71 -39.42 4.45
CA VAL A 75 -23.11 -39.86 3.18
C VAL A 75 -21.74 -40.49 3.36
N PRO A 76 -21.41 -41.55 2.60
CA PRO A 76 -20.07 -42.13 2.60
C PRO A 76 -19.10 -41.27 1.80
N VAL A 77 -17.92 -41.00 2.36
CA VAL A 77 -16.84 -40.24 1.76
C VAL A 77 -15.54 -41.01 1.89
N VAL A 78 -14.77 -41.07 0.79
CA VAL A 78 -13.41 -41.61 0.80
C VAL A 78 -12.45 -40.42 0.86
N CYS A 79 -11.70 -40.31 1.97
CA CYS A 79 -10.76 -39.23 2.21
C CYS A 79 -9.31 -39.71 2.08
N GLY A 80 -8.46 -38.90 1.44
CA GLY A 80 -7.02 -39.17 1.29
C GLY A 80 -6.15 -38.55 2.39
N ALA A 81 -6.72 -37.69 3.22
CA ALA A 81 -5.97 -37.03 4.31
C ALA A 81 -5.81 -37.97 5.52
N PRO A 82 -4.64 -37.92 6.18
CA PRO A 82 -4.35 -38.82 7.34
C PRO A 82 -4.96 -38.32 8.66
N ASP A 83 -5.44 -37.11 8.74
CA ASP A 83 -5.76 -36.34 9.94
C ASP A 83 -7.26 -36.20 10.21
N VAL A 84 -8.10 -37.02 9.56
CA VAL A 84 -9.55 -37.03 9.78
C VAL A 84 -9.87 -37.47 11.20
N ARG A 85 -10.72 -36.70 11.92
CA ARG A 85 -11.13 -36.96 13.30
C ARG A 85 -12.64 -37.18 13.38
N GLU A 86 -13.04 -38.20 14.13
CA GLU A 86 -14.45 -38.44 14.48
C GLU A 86 -14.99 -37.32 15.36
N GLY A 87 -16.22 -36.91 15.12
CA GLY A 87 -16.90 -35.82 15.83
C GLY A 87 -16.53 -34.41 15.32
N ALA A 88 -15.50 -34.26 14.50
CA ALA A 88 -15.02 -32.96 14.03
C ALA A 88 -15.79 -32.45 12.80
N PHE A 89 -15.73 -31.13 12.60
CA PHE A 89 -16.38 -30.44 11.51
C PHE A 89 -15.35 -30.06 10.41
N TYR A 90 -15.79 -30.14 9.16
CA TYR A 90 -14.98 -29.88 7.98
C TYR A 90 -15.79 -29.17 6.90
N PRO A 91 -15.17 -28.38 6.01
CA PRO A 91 -15.81 -27.98 4.75
C PRO A 91 -16.11 -29.22 3.91
N PHE A 92 -17.35 -29.38 3.55
CA PHE A 92 -17.85 -30.51 2.77
C PHE A 92 -18.46 -30.06 1.46
N ALA A 93 -17.94 -30.57 0.35
CA ALA A 93 -18.50 -30.35 -0.99
C ALA A 93 -19.39 -31.56 -1.37
N PRO A 94 -20.73 -31.41 -1.43
CA PRO A 94 -21.65 -32.47 -1.85
C PRO A 94 -21.51 -32.80 -3.33
N VAL A 95 -22.12 -33.90 -3.76
CA VAL A 95 -22.18 -34.28 -5.19
C VAL A 95 -22.91 -33.19 -5.98
N GLY A 96 -22.29 -32.67 -7.02
CA GLY A 96 -22.80 -31.58 -7.84
C GLY A 96 -22.11 -30.25 -7.57
N ALA A 97 -21.53 -30.06 -6.40
CA ALA A 97 -20.79 -28.85 -6.03
C ALA A 97 -19.66 -28.54 -7.01
N VAL A 98 -19.46 -27.25 -7.26
CA VAL A 98 -18.35 -26.73 -8.09
C VAL A 98 -17.42 -25.97 -7.18
N LEU A 99 -16.19 -26.43 -7.06
CA LEU A 99 -15.14 -25.77 -6.25
C LEU A 99 -14.48 -24.63 -7.01
N PRO A 100 -13.79 -23.71 -6.30
CA PRO A 100 -12.92 -22.73 -6.95
C PRO A 100 -11.99 -23.41 -7.97
N GLY A 101 -11.81 -22.78 -9.15
CA GLY A 101 -11.08 -23.42 -10.27
C GLY A 101 -11.94 -24.34 -11.16
N GLY A 102 -13.25 -24.46 -10.90
CA GLY A 102 -14.21 -25.15 -11.77
C GLY A 102 -14.25 -26.66 -11.61
N PHE A 103 -13.64 -27.22 -10.57
CA PHE A 103 -13.67 -28.66 -10.31
C PHE A 103 -15.04 -29.08 -9.77
N ARG A 104 -15.77 -29.91 -10.54
CA ARG A 104 -17.10 -30.42 -10.15
C ARG A 104 -17.00 -31.74 -9.39
N ILE A 105 -17.63 -31.80 -8.23
CA ILE A 105 -17.71 -32.98 -7.40
C ILE A 105 -18.72 -33.98 -7.96
N GLY A 106 -18.28 -35.18 -8.22
CA GLY A 106 -19.10 -36.28 -8.71
C GLY A 106 -19.13 -37.48 -7.79
N LYS A 107 -20.20 -38.28 -7.84
CA LYS A 107 -20.20 -39.59 -7.19
C LYS A 107 -19.15 -40.49 -7.86
N ARG A 108 -18.14 -40.94 -7.08
CA ARG A 108 -17.03 -41.75 -7.58
C ARG A 108 -16.87 -43.04 -6.80
N LYS A 109 -16.39 -44.10 -7.49
CA LYS A 109 -15.99 -45.34 -6.85
C LYS A 109 -14.45 -45.36 -6.75
N ILE A 110 -13.93 -45.34 -5.51
CA ILE A 110 -12.50 -45.26 -5.22
C ILE A 110 -12.09 -46.57 -4.53
N ARG A 111 -11.22 -47.36 -5.21
CA ARG A 111 -10.73 -48.65 -4.70
C ARG A 111 -11.82 -49.64 -4.21
N GLY A 112 -13.03 -49.53 -4.77
CA GLY A 112 -14.15 -50.43 -4.44
C GLY A 112 -15.28 -49.79 -3.64
N GLU A 113 -15.01 -48.70 -2.92
CA GLU A 113 -15.96 -47.96 -2.09
C GLU A 113 -16.47 -46.69 -2.81
N TYR A 114 -17.71 -46.29 -2.50
CA TYR A 114 -18.31 -45.09 -3.09
C TYR A 114 -18.02 -43.87 -2.23
N SER A 115 -17.58 -42.77 -2.89
CA SER A 115 -17.54 -41.43 -2.30
C SER A 115 -18.68 -40.60 -2.87
N GLN A 116 -19.47 -39.96 -2.00
CA GLN A 116 -20.60 -39.10 -2.36
C GLN A 116 -20.37 -37.67 -1.83
N GLY A 117 -19.25 -37.08 -2.19
CA GLY A 117 -18.78 -35.77 -1.77
C GLY A 117 -17.31 -35.77 -1.46
N MET A 118 -16.79 -34.63 -0.99
CA MET A 118 -15.40 -34.43 -0.65
C MET A 118 -15.26 -33.55 0.61
N LEU A 119 -14.41 -33.97 1.55
CA LEU A 119 -13.90 -33.10 2.61
C LEU A 119 -12.75 -32.29 2.02
N CYS A 120 -12.81 -30.97 2.13
CA CYS A 120 -11.91 -30.07 1.40
C CYS A 120 -10.72 -29.60 2.24
N SER A 121 -9.59 -29.47 1.59
CA SER A 121 -8.39 -28.76 2.10
C SER A 121 -8.50 -27.26 1.85
N GLU A 122 -7.62 -26.46 2.46
CA GLU A 122 -7.54 -25.03 2.19
C GLU A 122 -7.20 -24.73 0.73
N SER A 123 -6.34 -25.52 0.11
CA SER A 123 -5.95 -25.34 -1.29
C SER A 123 -7.07 -25.63 -2.28
N GLU A 124 -7.92 -26.65 -2.02
CA GLU A 124 -9.09 -26.98 -2.85
C GLU A 124 -10.16 -25.89 -2.78
N LEU A 125 -10.20 -25.14 -1.67
CA LEU A 125 -11.07 -23.99 -1.46
C LEU A 125 -10.42 -22.66 -1.89
N SER A 126 -9.20 -22.68 -2.41
CA SER A 126 -8.39 -21.49 -2.74
C SER A 126 -8.17 -20.54 -1.54
N LEU A 127 -8.17 -21.08 -0.32
CA LEU A 127 -7.98 -20.31 0.92
C LEU A 127 -6.53 -20.36 1.45
N GLY A 128 -5.68 -21.20 0.87
CA GLY A 128 -4.28 -21.37 1.26
C GLY A 128 -3.54 -22.34 0.34
N GLU A 129 -2.26 -22.57 0.63
CA GLU A 129 -1.38 -23.47 -0.15
C GLU A 129 -1.28 -24.88 0.47
N ASP A 130 -1.93 -25.14 1.63
CA ASP A 130 -1.82 -26.43 2.30
C ASP A 130 -2.59 -27.54 1.55
N HIS A 131 -1.84 -28.51 1.07
CA HIS A 131 -2.34 -29.72 0.40
C HIS A 131 -2.19 -30.97 1.27
N ALA A 132 -1.59 -30.88 2.47
CA ALA A 132 -1.20 -32.05 3.25
C ALA A 132 -2.37 -32.68 4.04
N GLY A 133 -3.39 -31.88 4.36
CA GLY A 133 -4.54 -32.30 5.14
C GLY A 133 -5.86 -31.71 4.64
N ILE A 134 -6.95 -32.07 5.30
CA ILE A 134 -8.25 -31.42 5.14
C ILE A 134 -8.41 -30.31 6.18
N MET A 135 -9.16 -29.25 5.84
CA MET A 135 -9.35 -28.09 6.70
C MET A 135 -10.22 -28.45 7.92
N LEU A 136 -9.59 -28.65 9.09
CA LEU A 136 -10.30 -28.86 10.35
C LEU A 136 -10.94 -27.54 10.82
N LEU A 137 -12.23 -27.60 11.18
CA LEU A 137 -12.94 -26.46 11.74
C LEU A 137 -13.01 -26.59 13.27
N ASP A 138 -12.37 -25.64 13.96
CA ASP A 138 -12.41 -25.60 15.43
C ASP A 138 -13.72 -24.98 15.93
N GLY A 139 -14.41 -25.65 16.82
CA GLY A 139 -15.67 -25.21 17.42
C GLY A 139 -16.87 -26.03 17.01
N GLU A 140 -18.07 -25.62 17.46
CA GLU A 140 -19.35 -26.24 17.14
C GLU A 140 -20.02 -25.48 16.01
N TYR A 141 -20.51 -26.21 15.01
CA TYR A 141 -21.16 -25.66 13.83
C TYR A 141 -22.49 -26.36 13.55
N GLU A 142 -23.40 -25.65 12.88
CA GLU A 142 -24.62 -26.23 12.35
C GLU A 142 -24.27 -27.03 11.07
N VAL A 143 -24.57 -28.32 11.08
CA VAL A 143 -24.35 -29.20 9.93
C VAL A 143 -25.24 -28.77 8.76
N GLY A 144 -24.64 -28.66 7.57
CA GLY A 144 -25.32 -28.18 6.38
C GLY A 144 -25.38 -26.68 6.22
N ALA A 145 -24.90 -25.90 7.21
CA ALA A 145 -24.78 -24.45 7.04
C ALA A 145 -23.79 -24.10 5.92
N PRO A 146 -24.01 -23.01 5.16
CA PRO A 146 -23.05 -22.53 4.15
C PRO A 146 -21.67 -22.31 4.77
N PHE A 147 -20.63 -22.95 4.22
CA PHE A 147 -19.29 -22.90 4.76
C PHE A 147 -18.72 -21.47 4.77
N ALA A 148 -18.89 -20.72 3.69
CA ALA A 148 -18.39 -19.36 3.59
C ALA A 148 -18.86 -18.48 4.75
N ARG A 149 -20.17 -18.60 5.08
CA ARG A 149 -20.79 -17.86 6.20
C ARG A 149 -20.29 -18.36 7.55
N ALA A 150 -20.29 -19.66 7.75
CA ALA A 150 -19.85 -20.27 9.03
C ALA A 150 -18.36 -20.00 9.31
N ALA A 151 -17.55 -19.93 8.27
CA ALA A 151 -16.14 -19.59 8.32
C ALA A 151 -15.85 -18.07 8.39
N GLY A 152 -16.88 -17.22 8.24
CA GLY A 152 -16.71 -15.77 8.22
C GLY A 152 -16.03 -15.23 6.95
N LEU A 153 -16.14 -15.96 5.83
CA LEU A 153 -15.54 -15.62 4.54
C LEU A 153 -16.47 -14.83 3.62
N GLU A 154 -17.72 -14.56 4.02
CA GLU A 154 -18.63 -13.64 3.31
C GLU A 154 -18.13 -12.21 3.47
N ASP A 155 -17.11 -11.84 2.67
CA ASP A 155 -16.43 -10.56 2.71
C ASP A 155 -15.83 -10.21 1.36
N TRP A 156 -15.57 -8.93 1.11
CA TRP A 156 -14.83 -8.44 -0.03
C TRP A 156 -13.49 -7.87 0.43
N ARG A 157 -12.43 -8.25 -0.27
CA ARG A 157 -11.13 -7.60 -0.17
C ARG A 157 -11.04 -6.52 -1.23
N ILE A 158 -10.86 -5.28 -0.82
CA ILE A 158 -10.75 -4.12 -1.71
C ILE A 158 -9.32 -3.58 -1.59
N ASP A 159 -8.60 -3.48 -2.71
CA ASP A 159 -7.27 -2.87 -2.74
C ASP A 159 -7.39 -1.41 -3.19
N VAL A 160 -7.17 -0.50 -2.26
CA VAL A 160 -7.29 0.95 -2.45
C VAL A 160 -5.91 1.53 -2.74
N GLU A 161 -5.78 2.27 -3.85
CA GLU A 161 -4.59 3.05 -4.14
C GLU A 161 -4.50 4.25 -3.18
N VAL A 162 -3.38 4.37 -2.48
CA VAL A 162 -3.17 5.43 -1.50
C VAL A 162 -2.05 6.33 -1.95
N THR A 163 -2.38 7.58 -2.24
CA THR A 163 -1.41 8.62 -2.61
C THR A 163 -0.47 8.98 -1.44
N PRO A 164 0.74 9.49 -1.72
CA PRO A 164 1.72 9.76 -0.67
C PRO A 164 1.30 10.77 0.41
N ASN A 165 0.35 11.64 0.11
CA ASN A 165 -0.18 12.64 1.06
C ASN A 165 -1.33 12.10 1.93
N ARG A 166 -1.97 10.98 1.55
CA ARG A 166 -3.15 10.43 2.22
C ARG A 166 -2.79 9.26 3.15
N GLY A 167 -1.87 9.49 4.10
CA GLY A 167 -1.49 8.49 5.11
C GLY A 167 -2.66 7.99 5.96
N ASP A 168 -3.69 8.80 6.15
CA ASP A 168 -4.93 8.48 6.85
C ASP A 168 -5.69 7.29 6.22
N LEU A 169 -5.62 7.13 4.90
CA LEU A 169 -6.26 6.02 4.16
C LEU A 169 -5.52 4.68 4.31
N LEU A 170 -4.42 4.62 5.04
CA LEU A 170 -3.71 3.36 5.34
C LEU A 170 -4.32 2.60 6.53
N SER A 171 -5.64 2.78 6.76
CA SER A 171 -6.40 2.13 7.81
C SER A 171 -7.86 1.93 7.43
N HIS A 172 -8.52 0.95 8.06
CA HIS A 172 -9.95 0.74 7.90
C HIS A 172 -10.75 1.96 8.38
N VAL A 173 -10.38 2.53 9.53
CA VAL A 173 -11.01 3.76 10.06
C VAL A 173 -10.87 4.94 9.09
N GLY A 174 -9.72 5.11 8.47
CA GLY A 174 -9.50 6.19 7.50
C GLY A 174 -10.37 6.06 6.25
N ILE A 175 -10.43 4.85 5.68
CA ILE A 175 -11.27 4.56 4.51
C ILE A 175 -12.76 4.62 4.88
N ALA A 176 -13.14 4.07 6.02
CA ALA A 176 -14.53 4.12 6.49
C ALA A 176 -15.03 5.56 6.70
N ARG A 177 -14.16 6.48 7.12
CA ARG A 177 -14.47 7.91 7.26
C ARG A 177 -14.86 8.54 5.94
N GLU A 178 -14.28 8.11 4.83
CA GLU A 178 -14.64 8.60 3.49
C GLU A 178 -15.97 8.03 3.00
N LEU A 179 -16.40 6.88 3.48
CA LEU A 179 -17.62 6.20 3.04
C LEU A 179 -18.84 6.56 3.89
N HIS A 180 -18.64 6.80 5.20
CA HIS A 180 -19.76 7.04 6.13
C HIS A 180 -20.40 8.42 5.91
N PRO A 181 -21.75 8.54 5.88
CA PRO A 181 -22.43 9.81 5.68
C PRO A 181 -22.06 10.90 6.70
N GLN A 182 -21.82 10.51 7.95
CA GLN A 182 -21.38 11.42 9.02
C GLN A 182 -19.85 11.49 9.16
N GLY A 183 -19.10 10.82 8.26
CA GLY A 183 -17.65 10.83 8.25
C GLY A 183 -17.05 10.41 9.60
N HIS A 184 -16.19 11.26 10.16
CA HIS A 184 -15.49 11.00 11.43
C HIS A 184 -16.43 10.73 12.61
N ALA A 185 -17.57 11.40 12.68
CA ALA A 185 -18.54 11.22 13.76
C ALA A 185 -19.26 9.86 13.70
N GLY A 186 -19.28 9.21 12.54
CA GLY A 186 -19.86 7.88 12.36
C GLY A 186 -18.91 6.73 12.69
N ILE A 187 -17.65 7.01 13.04
CA ILE A 187 -16.67 5.99 13.37
C ILE A 187 -16.89 5.50 14.81
N VAL A 188 -17.12 4.21 14.93
CA VAL A 188 -17.28 3.51 16.20
C VAL A 188 -16.31 2.34 16.22
N LEU A 189 -15.32 2.37 17.12
CA LEU A 189 -14.46 1.20 17.28
C LEU A 189 -15.28 0.06 17.88
N PRO A 190 -15.40 -1.08 17.20
CA PRO A 190 -16.20 -2.20 17.71
C PRO A 190 -15.62 -2.73 19.00
N ASP A 191 -16.47 -3.25 19.87
CA ASP A 191 -16.01 -4.00 21.03
C ASP A 191 -15.11 -5.15 20.57
N LEU A 192 -14.03 -5.38 21.31
CA LEU A 192 -13.16 -6.50 21.00
C LEU A 192 -13.95 -7.80 21.29
N PRO A 193 -13.96 -8.78 20.37
CA PRO A 193 -14.70 -10.04 20.56
C PRO A 193 -13.96 -10.99 21.54
N VAL A 194 -13.72 -10.51 22.74
CA VAL A 194 -12.81 -11.09 23.73
C VAL A 194 -13.49 -11.45 25.06
N GLY A 195 -14.78 -11.70 25.05
CA GLY A 195 -15.54 -12.00 26.27
C GLY A 195 -15.45 -10.88 27.33
N GLU A 196 -16.14 -11.04 28.44
CA GLU A 196 -16.13 -10.08 29.57
C GLU A 196 -14.84 -10.17 30.41
N GLY A 197 -13.66 -10.02 29.79
CA GLY A 197 -12.38 -10.09 30.49
C GLY A 197 -12.07 -8.79 31.24
N ALA A 198 -12.28 -8.77 32.57
CA ALA A 198 -11.96 -7.61 33.41
C ALA A 198 -10.53 -7.07 33.21
N ALA A 199 -9.55 -7.93 32.90
CA ALA A 199 -8.17 -7.53 32.64
C ALA A 199 -8.00 -6.77 31.31
N ALA A 200 -8.72 -7.16 30.24
CA ALA A 200 -8.69 -6.47 28.96
C ALA A 200 -9.37 -5.09 29.06
N ALA A 201 -10.50 -4.98 29.75
CA ALA A 201 -11.15 -3.71 30.03
C ALA A 201 -10.24 -2.78 30.83
N ALA A 202 -9.59 -3.28 31.89
CA ALA A 202 -8.62 -2.49 32.66
C ALA A 202 -7.42 -2.02 31.83
N ALA A 203 -6.95 -2.83 30.87
CA ALA A 203 -5.87 -2.42 29.95
C ALA A 203 -6.33 -1.31 29.01
N PHE A 204 -7.58 -1.33 28.56
CA PHE A 204 -8.12 -0.27 27.70
C PHE A 204 -8.33 1.06 28.46
N GLU A 205 -8.59 1.02 29.76
CA GLU A 205 -8.81 2.22 30.60
C GLU A 205 -7.54 2.71 31.31
N ALA A 206 -6.38 2.10 31.05
CA ALA A 206 -5.15 2.40 31.74
C ALA A 206 -4.76 3.88 31.72
N GLY A 207 -4.24 4.39 32.84
CA GLY A 207 -3.68 5.72 32.97
C GLY A 207 -2.39 5.91 32.17
N LEU A 208 -1.89 7.15 32.12
CA LEU A 208 -0.65 7.52 31.46
C LEU A 208 0.37 8.03 32.49
N ALA A 209 1.50 7.36 32.62
CA ALA A 209 2.67 7.88 33.32
C ALA A 209 3.38 8.91 32.43
N ARG A 210 2.96 10.15 32.52
CA ARG A 210 3.45 11.24 31.66
C ARG A 210 4.80 11.76 32.10
N GLY A 211 5.71 11.93 31.13
CA GLY A 211 7.03 12.56 31.32
C GLY A 211 7.36 13.50 30.15
N GLY A 212 8.50 14.17 30.23
CA GLY A 212 9.08 14.91 29.13
C GLY A 212 9.84 14.00 28.16
N THR A 213 11.15 14.21 28.04
CA THR A 213 12.03 13.32 27.27
C THR A 213 12.23 11.95 27.93
N GLU A 214 11.90 11.81 29.21
CA GLU A 214 11.97 10.54 29.96
C GLU A 214 10.66 10.27 30.69
N SER A 215 10.23 9.01 30.70
CA SER A 215 9.12 8.52 31.51
C SER A 215 9.38 7.10 32.00
N ARG A 216 8.70 6.69 33.11
CA ARG A 216 8.88 5.37 33.73
C ARG A 216 7.57 4.83 34.27
N SER A 217 7.35 3.53 34.11
CA SER A 217 6.30 2.77 34.79
C SER A 217 6.66 1.29 34.81
N ALA A 218 6.11 0.51 35.74
CA ALA A 218 6.27 -0.94 35.84
C ALA A 218 7.74 -1.44 35.79
N GLY A 219 8.69 -0.65 36.25
CA GLY A 219 10.12 -0.97 36.22
C GLY A 219 10.82 -0.72 34.87
N VAL A 220 10.11 -0.21 33.87
CA VAL A 220 10.65 0.13 32.54
C VAL A 220 10.88 1.64 32.43
N ARG A 221 11.99 2.01 31.79
CA ARG A 221 12.35 3.39 31.46
C ARG A 221 12.35 3.59 29.96
N ILE A 222 11.75 4.69 29.51
CA ILE A 222 11.80 5.16 28.11
C ILE A 222 12.40 6.56 28.09
N GLU A 223 13.39 6.78 27.22
CA GLU A 223 14.09 8.05 27.02
C GLU A 223 14.15 8.41 25.54
N ILE A 224 13.86 9.67 25.19
CA ILE A 224 13.98 10.23 23.85
C ILE A 224 15.17 11.18 23.83
N GLU A 225 16.26 10.79 23.14
CA GLU A 225 17.46 11.62 22.93
C GLU A 225 17.26 12.64 21.79
N ASP A 226 16.47 12.29 20.75
CA ASP A 226 16.19 13.11 19.58
C ASP A 226 14.70 13.46 19.46
N PRO A 227 14.19 14.48 20.20
CA PRO A 227 12.76 14.86 20.20
C PRO A 227 12.22 15.30 18.82
N ASP A 228 13.08 15.89 17.99
CA ASP A 228 12.70 16.32 16.63
C ASP A 228 12.40 15.13 15.70
N LEU A 229 13.01 13.98 15.97
CA LEU A 229 12.83 12.76 15.17
C LEU A 229 11.83 11.77 15.79
N CYS A 230 11.65 11.83 17.10
CA CYS A 230 10.67 11.08 17.86
C CYS A 230 9.93 12.01 18.84
N PRO A 231 8.85 12.69 18.41
CA PRO A 231 8.11 13.62 19.25
C PRO A 231 7.38 12.97 20.42
N ARG A 232 7.03 11.69 20.34
CA ARG A 232 6.34 10.95 21.40
C ARG A 232 6.60 9.45 21.29
N TYR A 233 6.75 8.81 22.45
CA TYR A 233 6.90 7.36 22.55
C TYR A 233 6.09 6.83 23.73
N LEU A 234 5.16 5.93 23.43
CA LEU A 234 4.34 5.24 24.43
C LEU A 234 4.85 3.80 24.62
N GLY A 235 4.85 3.33 25.86
CA GLY A 235 5.19 1.96 26.21
C GLY A 235 4.18 1.35 27.17
N ALA A 236 3.66 0.15 26.85
CA ALA A 236 2.79 -0.60 27.75
C ALA A 236 3.46 -1.92 28.16
N VAL A 237 3.61 -2.16 29.45
CA VAL A 237 4.20 -3.39 29.98
C VAL A 237 3.10 -4.40 30.24
N ILE A 238 3.13 -5.56 29.56
CA ILE A 238 2.16 -6.63 29.75
C ILE A 238 2.91 -7.86 30.26
N ARG A 239 2.50 -8.38 31.42
CA ARG A 239 3.16 -9.52 32.05
C ARG A 239 2.28 -10.77 32.05
N GLY A 240 2.94 -11.93 31.92
CA GLY A 240 2.31 -13.23 31.99
C GLY A 240 1.54 -13.59 30.71
N VAL A 241 2.02 -13.12 29.54
CA VAL A 241 1.45 -13.52 28.25
C VAL A 241 1.83 -14.95 27.90
N SER A 242 1.00 -15.61 27.12
CA SER A 242 1.27 -16.91 26.50
C SER A 242 1.21 -16.75 24.99
N VAL A 243 2.38 -16.74 24.36
CA VAL A 243 2.50 -16.58 22.92
C VAL A 243 2.13 -17.89 22.22
N GLY A 244 1.16 -17.83 21.31
CA GLY A 244 0.64 -18.97 20.57
C GLY A 244 -0.11 -18.54 19.31
N PRO A 245 -0.80 -19.48 18.64
CA PRO A 245 -1.64 -19.16 17.49
C PRO A 245 -2.73 -18.15 17.85
N SER A 246 -3.03 -17.25 16.92
CA SER A 246 -4.12 -16.29 17.08
C SER A 246 -5.49 -16.99 17.10
N PRO A 247 -6.46 -16.46 17.85
CA PRO A 247 -7.85 -16.90 17.74
C PRO A 247 -8.33 -16.77 16.28
N ARG A 248 -9.17 -17.70 15.85
CA ARG A 248 -9.62 -17.77 14.45
C ARG A 248 -10.21 -16.47 13.92
N TRP A 249 -11.03 -15.77 14.72
CA TRP A 249 -11.63 -14.50 14.30
C TRP A 249 -10.57 -13.43 13.96
N LEU A 250 -9.47 -13.37 14.73
CA LEU A 250 -8.36 -12.44 14.51
C LEU A 250 -7.59 -12.82 13.26
N ALA A 251 -7.24 -14.10 13.13
CA ALA A 251 -6.53 -14.62 11.96
C ALA A 251 -7.33 -14.43 10.66
N SER A 252 -8.65 -14.74 10.67
CA SER A 252 -9.53 -14.57 9.51
C SER A 252 -9.67 -13.11 9.11
N ARG A 253 -9.80 -12.18 10.08
CA ARG A 253 -9.92 -10.74 9.80
C ARG A 253 -8.64 -10.16 9.19
N LEU A 254 -7.48 -10.56 9.71
CA LEU A 254 -6.18 -10.22 9.12
C LEU A 254 -6.03 -10.79 7.71
N GLY A 255 -6.41 -12.06 7.51
CA GLY A 255 -6.40 -12.72 6.21
C GLY A 255 -7.29 -12.03 5.19
N ALA A 256 -8.49 -11.59 5.58
CA ALA A 256 -9.39 -10.82 4.73
C ALA A 256 -8.74 -9.50 4.29
N ALA A 257 -7.98 -8.84 5.15
CA ALA A 257 -7.20 -7.65 4.82
C ALA A 257 -5.85 -7.95 4.12
N GLY A 258 -5.58 -9.22 3.76
CA GLY A 258 -4.36 -9.63 3.05
C GLY A 258 -3.12 -9.77 3.92
N ALA A 259 -3.25 -9.74 5.26
CA ALA A 259 -2.14 -9.93 6.19
C ALA A 259 -2.05 -11.41 6.61
N ARG A 260 -0.81 -11.94 6.67
CA ARG A 260 -0.57 -13.31 7.12
C ARG A 260 -0.52 -13.36 8.66
N PRO A 261 -1.34 -14.18 9.31
CA PRO A 261 -1.24 -14.41 10.76
C PRO A 261 0.10 -15.02 11.18
N ILE A 262 0.63 -14.57 12.32
CA ILE A 262 1.93 -15.01 12.88
C ILE A 262 1.75 -15.62 14.26
N ASN A 263 1.33 -14.82 15.23
CA ASN A 263 0.99 -15.23 16.59
C ASN A 263 0.09 -14.17 17.25
N ASN A 264 -0.55 -14.54 18.35
CA ASN A 264 -1.55 -13.72 19.04
C ASN A 264 -1.06 -12.34 19.52
N VAL A 265 0.25 -12.16 19.74
CA VAL A 265 0.83 -10.87 20.14
C VAL A 265 1.09 -9.99 18.91
N VAL A 266 1.79 -10.52 17.91
CA VAL A 266 2.12 -9.80 16.67
C VAL A 266 0.85 -9.48 15.87
N ASP A 267 -0.09 -10.40 15.82
CA ASP A 267 -1.36 -10.23 15.11
C ASP A 267 -2.24 -9.16 15.77
N ALA A 268 -2.20 -9.04 17.10
CA ALA A 268 -2.86 -7.95 17.81
C ALA A 268 -2.29 -6.58 17.42
N THR A 269 -0.96 -6.45 17.26
CA THR A 269 -0.33 -5.21 16.78
C THR A 269 -0.68 -4.92 15.33
N ASN A 270 -0.66 -5.94 14.46
CA ASN A 270 -1.04 -5.82 13.05
C ASN A 270 -2.53 -5.45 12.90
N TYR A 271 -3.40 -6.04 13.72
CA TYR A 271 -4.82 -5.70 13.74
C TYR A 271 -5.03 -4.19 13.99
N VAL A 272 -4.42 -3.65 15.04
CA VAL A 272 -4.57 -2.22 15.38
C VAL A 272 -3.91 -1.33 14.33
N MET A 273 -2.79 -1.74 13.75
CA MET A 273 -2.18 -1.02 12.64
C MET A 273 -3.11 -0.95 11.42
N LEU A 274 -3.77 -2.04 11.05
CA LEU A 274 -4.72 -2.08 9.93
C LEU A 274 -6.04 -1.37 10.26
N GLU A 275 -6.46 -1.38 11.53
CA GLU A 275 -7.68 -0.71 11.97
C GLU A 275 -7.52 0.81 12.05
N LEU A 276 -6.45 1.29 12.74
CA LEU A 276 -6.25 2.70 13.08
C LEU A 276 -5.14 3.41 12.29
N GLY A 277 -4.30 2.67 11.56
CA GLY A 277 -3.16 3.24 10.83
C GLY A 277 -1.92 3.48 11.68
N GLN A 278 -1.92 3.09 12.96
CA GLN A 278 -0.79 3.25 13.88
C GLN A 278 0.02 1.96 13.96
N PRO A 279 1.26 1.91 13.43
CA PRO A 279 2.13 0.76 13.65
C PRO A 279 2.55 0.65 15.12
N LEU A 280 2.57 -0.58 15.61
CA LEU A 280 3.03 -0.93 16.96
C LEU A 280 4.06 -2.05 16.86
N HIS A 281 4.89 -2.19 17.89
CA HIS A 281 5.85 -3.28 18.01
C HIS A 281 5.85 -3.86 19.43
N ALA A 282 6.10 -5.15 19.55
CA ALA A 282 6.21 -5.82 20.85
C ALA A 282 7.64 -6.35 21.02
N PHE A 283 8.33 -5.91 22.08
CA PHE A 283 9.61 -6.44 22.51
C PHE A 283 9.43 -7.48 23.59
N ASP A 284 10.24 -8.52 23.56
CA ASP A 284 10.43 -9.43 24.69
C ASP A 284 11.17 -8.65 25.80
N LEU A 285 10.50 -8.39 26.92
CA LEU A 285 11.01 -7.53 27.98
C LEU A 285 12.28 -8.11 28.65
N GLU A 286 12.40 -9.43 28.74
CA GLU A 286 13.57 -10.09 29.31
C GLU A 286 14.83 -9.91 28.45
N LYS A 287 14.65 -9.66 27.14
CA LYS A 287 15.74 -9.43 26.21
C LYS A 287 16.19 -7.97 26.13
N LEU A 288 15.51 -7.05 26.82
CA LEU A 288 15.87 -5.64 26.90
C LEU A 288 16.80 -5.38 28.10
N ALA A 289 18.04 -5.00 27.83
CA ALA A 289 19.01 -4.69 28.87
C ALA A 289 18.52 -3.55 29.79
N ASP A 290 18.55 -3.81 31.09
CA ASP A 290 18.17 -2.88 32.16
C ASP A 290 16.71 -2.36 32.00
N SER A 291 15.83 -3.13 31.32
CA SER A 291 14.43 -2.77 31.03
C SER A 291 14.30 -1.31 30.54
N THR A 292 15.18 -0.92 29.62
CA THR A 292 15.30 0.47 29.17
C THR A 292 15.15 0.54 27.65
N ILE A 293 14.44 1.56 27.17
CA ILE A 293 14.40 1.99 25.77
C ILE A 293 14.98 3.40 25.68
N VAL A 294 15.89 3.60 24.73
CA VAL A 294 16.45 4.89 24.36
C VAL A 294 16.28 5.11 22.87
N VAL A 295 15.61 6.20 22.49
CA VAL A 295 15.36 6.53 21.08
C VAL A 295 16.29 7.67 20.67
N GLY A 296 17.21 7.38 19.76
CA GLY A 296 18.21 8.35 19.31
C GLY A 296 18.92 7.90 18.04
N ARG A 297 19.76 8.77 17.48
CA ARG A 297 20.48 8.49 16.22
C ARG A 297 21.45 7.32 16.36
N ALA A 298 21.73 6.67 15.24
CA ALA A 298 22.73 5.61 15.16
C ALA A 298 24.11 6.11 15.56
N ARG A 299 24.89 5.26 16.24
CA ARG A 299 26.28 5.53 16.58
C ARG A 299 27.21 5.09 15.45
N PRO A 300 28.37 5.73 15.25
CA PRO A 300 29.29 5.32 14.21
C PRO A 300 29.69 3.84 14.32
N GLY A 301 29.53 3.09 13.20
CA GLY A 301 29.88 1.67 13.12
C GLY A 301 28.85 0.70 13.70
N GLU A 302 27.67 1.19 14.09
CA GLU A 302 26.58 0.31 14.52
C GLU A 302 26.01 -0.54 13.38
N SER A 303 25.50 -1.71 13.73
CA SER A 303 24.75 -2.61 12.85
C SER A 303 23.66 -3.32 13.65
N LEU A 304 22.59 -3.72 12.96
CA LEU A 304 21.49 -4.48 13.54
C LEU A 304 21.18 -5.69 12.65
N VAL A 305 20.97 -6.85 13.28
CA VAL A 305 20.33 -7.98 12.59
C VAL A 305 18.82 -7.79 12.70
N THR A 306 18.18 -7.55 11.57
CA THR A 306 16.74 -7.31 11.48
C THR A 306 15.92 -8.61 11.52
N LEU A 307 14.60 -8.52 11.69
CA LEU A 307 13.69 -9.68 11.81
C LEU A 307 13.76 -10.63 10.60
N ASP A 308 14.12 -10.15 9.42
CA ASP A 308 14.36 -10.94 8.21
C ASP A 308 15.69 -11.74 8.23
N GLY A 309 16.48 -11.58 9.31
CA GLY A 309 17.76 -12.28 9.51
C GLY A 309 18.97 -11.61 8.86
N GLU A 310 18.81 -10.49 8.18
CA GLU A 310 19.87 -9.76 7.51
C GLU A 310 20.61 -8.81 8.46
N ALA A 311 21.95 -8.85 8.43
CA ALA A 311 22.78 -7.89 9.15
C ALA A 311 22.93 -6.58 8.36
N ARG A 312 22.42 -5.49 8.91
CA ARG A 312 22.37 -4.19 8.24
C ARG A 312 23.26 -3.18 8.94
N PRO A 313 24.26 -2.59 8.25
CA PRO A 313 24.96 -1.43 8.75
C PRO A 313 24.00 -0.24 8.77
N VAL A 314 24.04 0.56 9.84
CA VAL A 314 23.21 1.75 9.98
C VAL A 314 24.06 3.02 9.92
N ALA A 315 23.56 4.03 9.20
CA ALA A 315 24.24 5.31 9.08
C ALA A 315 23.90 6.23 10.28
N PRO A 316 24.80 7.13 10.69
CA PRO A 316 24.59 8.01 11.86
C PRO A 316 23.33 8.89 11.79
N GLU A 317 22.80 9.13 10.61
CA GLU A 317 21.58 9.91 10.39
C GLU A 317 20.31 9.11 10.69
N MET A 318 20.39 7.79 10.77
CA MET A 318 19.24 6.92 11.00
C MET A 318 18.84 6.95 12.47
N LEU A 319 17.52 6.98 12.72
CA LEU A 319 16.98 6.89 14.07
C LEU A 319 16.88 5.42 14.50
N MET A 320 17.36 5.13 15.69
CA MET A 320 17.41 3.81 16.29
C MET A 320 16.62 3.75 17.59
N ILE A 321 16.04 2.60 17.88
CA ILE A 321 15.56 2.24 19.20
C ILE A 321 16.61 1.31 19.81
N ARG A 322 17.03 1.62 21.03
CA ARG A 322 18.09 0.92 21.76
C ARG A 322 17.57 0.42 23.10
N ASP A 323 18.17 -0.61 23.61
CA ASP A 323 18.19 -0.86 25.05
C ASP A 323 19.39 -0.13 25.70
N ALA A 324 19.69 -0.41 26.95
CA ALA A 324 20.83 0.22 27.65
C ALA A 324 22.20 -0.12 27.04
N ARG A 325 22.31 -1.11 26.14
CA ARG A 325 23.59 -1.65 25.64
C ARG A 325 23.72 -1.63 24.13
N ARG A 326 22.63 -1.91 23.39
CA ARG A 326 22.67 -2.15 21.94
C ARG A 326 21.43 -1.63 21.22
N PRO A 327 21.47 -1.46 19.88
CA PRO A 327 20.27 -1.22 19.09
C PRO A 327 19.36 -2.46 19.10
N VAL A 328 18.04 -2.25 19.19
CA VAL A 328 17.01 -3.29 19.20
C VAL A 328 16.00 -3.12 18.07
N ALA A 329 15.92 -1.94 17.43
CA ALA A 329 15.12 -1.72 16.23
C ALA A 329 15.63 -0.51 15.42
N ILE A 330 15.31 -0.49 14.12
CA ILE A 330 15.40 0.68 13.26
C ILE A 330 14.04 1.40 13.35
N ALA A 331 14.03 2.59 13.94
CA ALA A 331 12.80 3.30 14.27
C ALA A 331 11.88 3.49 13.07
N GLY A 332 10.65 3.01 13.21
CA GLY A 332 9.60 3.07 12.19
C GLY A 332 9.84 2.22 10.93
N VAL A 333 10.89 1.40 10.88
CA VAL A 333 11.23 0.56 9.71
C VAL A 333 11.12 -0.92 10.04
N MET A 334 11.95 -1.44 10.95
CA MET A 334 11.96 -2.87 11.28
C MET A 334 12.58 -3.17 12.64
N GLY A 335 11.97 -4.09 13.39
CA GLY A 335 12.50 -4.61 14.64
C GLY A 335 13.78 -5.44 14.48
N GLY A 336 14.54 -5.56 15.56
CA GLY A 336 15.71 -6.43 15.63
C GLY A 336 15.33 -7.85 16.04
N ARG A 337 15.99 -8.83 15.45
CA ARG A 337 15.78 -10.26 15.70
C ARG A 337 16.00 -10.66 17.16
N ASP A 338 17.00 -10.07 17.81
CA ASP A 338 17.41 -10.47 19.16
C ASP A 338 16.44 -10.01 20.28
N SER A 339 15.52 -9.08 19.99
CA SER A 339 14.50 -8.58 20.90
C SER A 339 13.08 -9.08 20.56
N GLU A 340 12.97 -9.96 19.56
CA GLU A 340 11.71 -10.48 19.03
C GLU A 340 10.96 -11.33 20.08
N VAL A 341 9.64 -11.22 20.07
CA VAL A 341 8.71 -12.08 20.80
C VAL A 341 8.75 -13.51 20.26
N SER A 342 8.87 -14.49 21.12
CA SER A 342 8.97 -15.91 20.79
C SER A 342 7.98 -16.74 21.63
N ALA A 343 7.82 -18.02 21.34
CA ALA A 343 6.94 -18.91 22.10
C ALA A 343 7.27 -19.00 23.61
N GLY A 344 8.51 -18.65 24.00
CA GLY A 344 8.93 -18.63 25.41
C GLY A 344 8.76 -17.27 26.10
N THR A 345 8.32 -16.24 25.38
CA THR A 345 8.15 -14.89 25.94
C THR A 345 6.97 -14.84 26.90
N ALA A 346 7.20 -14.37 28.12
CA ALA A 346 6.18 -14.22 29.17
C ALA A 346 5.83 -12.76 29.47
N ASP A 347 6.79 -11.86 29.32
CA ASP A 347 6.61 -10.42 29.56
C ASP A 347 6.99 -9.61 28.32
N ILE A 348 6.18 -8.65 27.95
CA ILE A 348 6.42 -7.82 26.76
C ILE A 348 6.37 -6.34 27.10
N LEU A 349 7.13 -5.55 26.32
CA LEU A 349 6.97 -4.11 26.20
C LEU A 349 6.34 -3.81 24.85
N LEU A 350 5.11 -3.32 24.85
CA LEU A 350 4.40 -2.86 23.66
C LEU A 350 4.80 -1.42 23.35
N GLU A 351 5.32 -1.17 22.17
CA GLU A 351 5.71 0.14 21.63
C GLU A 351 4.57 0.76 20.81
N CYS A 352 4.35 2.06 20.99
CA CYS A 352 3.56 2.90 20.09
C CYS A 352 4.22 4.27 19.99
N ALA A 353 4.81 4.58 18.84
CA ALA A 353 5.64 5.77 18.68
C ALA A 353 5.17 6.70 17.57
N LEU A 354 5.61 7.95 17.62
CA LEU A 354 5.51 8.93 16.54
C LEU A 354 6.92 9.24 16.04
N PHE A 355 7.16 9.04 14.76
CA PHE A 355 8.45 9.32 14.13
C PHE A 355 8.30 10.35 13.02
N GLU A 356 9.37 11.15 12.80
CA GLU A 356 9.39 12.13 11.71
C GLU A 356 9.32 11.43 10.35
N PRO A 357 8.30 11.71 9.51
CA PRO A 357 8.05 10.97 8.27
C PRO A 357 9.22 11.00 7.28
N LYS A 358 9.89 12.16 7.13
CA LYS A 358 11.02 12.31 6.20
C LYS A 358 12.21 11.46 6.62
N GLN A 359 12.44 11.33 7.94
CA GLN A 359 13.51 10.50 8.49
C GLN A 359 13.26 9.02 8.18
N VAL A 360 12.04 8.51 8.43
CA VAL A 360 11.68 7.12 8.11
C VAL A 360 11.83 6.86 6.61
N ARG A 361 11.35 7.78 5.76
CA ARG A 361 11.48 7.67 4.30
C ARG A 361 12.94 7.63 3.85
N SER A 362 13.81 8.47 4.41
CA SER A 362 15.24 8.49 4.11
C SER A 362 15.91 7.17 4.52
N THR A 363 15.64 6.71 5.74
CA THR A 363 16.19 5.46 6.29
C THR A 363 15.79 4.25 5.45
N ARG A 364 14.47 4.07 5.16
CA ARG A 364 14.03 2.91 4.38
C ARG A 364 14.60 2.90 2.97
N ARG A 365 14.75 4.07 2.33
CA ARG A 365 15.37 4.19 1.00
C ARG A 365 16.85 3.81 1.01
N ALA A 366 17.59 4.31 2.00
CA ALA A 366 19.01 4.00 2.15
C ALA A 366 19.26 2.50 2.37
N LEU A 367 18.33 1.82 3.07
CA LEU A 367 18.40 0.38 3.34
C LEU A 367 17.74 -0.48 2.24
N GLY A 368 17.08 0.12 1.25
CA GLY A 368 16.34 -0.61 0.21
C GLY A 368 15.15 -1.41 0.76
N MET A 369 14.56 -0.98 1.89
CA MET A 369 13.50 -1.70 2.59
C MET A 369 12.13 -1.04 2.38
N SER A 370 11.06 -1.84 2.43
CA SER A 370 9.70 -1.37 2.51
C SER A 370 8.89 -2.32 3.38
N THR A 371 8.35 -1.81 4.48
CA THR A 371 7.52 -2.56 5.43
C THR A 371 6.20 -1.84 5.62
N ASP A 372 5.16 -2.55 6.10
CA ASP A 372 3.88 -1.97 6.44
C ASP A 372 3.98 -0.80 7.43
N ALA A 373 4.91 -0.90 8.39
CA ALA A 373 5.20 0.15 9.34
C ALA A 373 5.85 1.37 8.65
N SER A 374 6.93 1.16 7.87
CA SER A 374 7.63 2.26 7.20
C SER A 374 6.76 2.96 6.16
N TYR A 375 5.86 2.22 5.50
CA TYR A 375 4.91 2.77 4.53
C TYR A 375 3.89 3.73 5.17
N ARG A 376 3.50 3.46 6.43
CA ARG A 376 2.63 4.34 7.23
C ARG A 376 3.39 5.51 7.83
N PHE A 377 4.49 5.26 8.51
CA PHE A 377 5.29 6.32 9.13
C PHE A 377 5.81 7.36 8.13
N GLU A 378 6.24 6.95 6.94
CA GLU A 378 6.74 7.90 5.93
C GLU A 378 5.67 8.83 5.35
N ARG A 379 4.36 8.47 5.52
CA ARG A 379 3.21 9.29 5.14
C ARG A 379 2.63 10.08 6.31
N GLY A 380 3.09 9.79 7.52
CA GLY A 380 2.60 10.34 8.77
C GLY A 380 1.46 9.53 9.36
N VAL A 381 1.53 9.31 10.67
CA VAL A 381 0.48 8.69 11.47
C VAL A 381 -0.25 9.75 12.29
N ASP A 382 -1.46 9.44 12.77
CA ASP A 382 -2.28 10.36 13.56
C ASP A 382 -1.74 10.51 14.99
N PRO A 383 -1.14 11.67 15.37
CA PRO A 383 -0.62 11.87 16.71
C PRO A 383 -1.71 11.89 17.80
N SER A 384 -2.95 12.15 17.45
CA SER A 384 -4.08 12.16 18.39
C SER A 384 -4.60 10.75 18.70
N ALA A 385 -4.39 9.78 17.81
CA ALA A 385 -4.88 8.41 17.94
C ALA A 385 -3.96 7.47 18.75
N MET A 386 -2.73 7.87 19.05
CA MET A 386 -1.71 7.01 19.66
C MET A 386 -2.16 6.35 20.98
N VAL A 387 -2.81 7.12 21.88
CA VAL A 387 -3.27 6.60 23.17
C VAL A 387 -4.36 5.55 22.98
N THR A 388 -5.30 5.78 22.06
CA THR A 388 -6.32 4.81 21.69
C THR A 388 -5.70 3.55 21.10
N ALA A 389 -4.70 3.70 20.22
CA ALA A 389 -4.03 2.58 19.58
C ALA A 389 -3.28 1.68 20.58
N VAL A 390 -2.48 2.26 21.48
CA VAL A 390 -1.74 1.46 22.47
C VAL A 390 -2.66 0.77 23.47
N ARG A 391 -3.73 1.44 23.91
CA ARG A 391 -4.74 0.85 24.80
C ARG A 391 -5.47 -0.31 24.15
N ARG A 392 -5.89 -0.12 22.88
CA ARG A 392 -6.58 -1.14 22.10
C ARG A 392 -5.71 -2.35 21.84
N ALA A 393 -4.45 -2.15 21.50
CA ALA A 393 -3.49 -3.24 21.30
C ALA A 393 -3.19 -3.97 22.62
N ALA A 394 -3.00 -3.25 23.72
CA ALA A 394 -2.79 -3.85 25.04
C ALA A 394 -4.00 -4.69 25.47
N ALA A 395 -5.22 -4.17 25.33
CA ALA A 395 -6.44 -4.91 25.62
C ALA A 395 -6.59 -6.17 24.75
N LEU A 396 -6.29 -6.04 23.46
CA LEU A 396 -6.35 -7.16 22.52
C LEU A 396 -5.32 -8.25 22.86
N ILE A 397 -4.08 -7.87 23.19
CA ILE A 397 -3.04 -8.83 23.61
C ILE A 397 -3.47 -9.54 24.90
N VAL A 398 -3.93 -8.79 25.91
CA VAL A 398 -4.40 -9.39 27.18
C VAL A 398 -5.54 -10.38 26.93
N ALA A 399 -6.42 -10.06 26.02
CA ALA A 399 -7.56 -10.90 25.68
C ALA A 399 -7.20 -12.17 24.90
N THR A 400 -6.21 -12.09 24.00
CA THR A 400 -5.84 -13.20 23.09
C THR A 400 -4.64 -14.02 23.57
N ALA A 401 -3.73 -13.40 24.32
CA ALA A 401 -2.52 -14.02 24.85
C ALA A 401 -2.53 -14.14 26.38
N GLY A 402 -3.56 -13.64 27.05
CA GLY A 402 -3.62 -13.62 28.52
C GLY A 402 -2.70 -12.57 29.14
N GLY A 403 -2.39 -12.76 30.41
CA GLY A 403 -1.56 -11.80 31.15
C GLY A 403 -2.36 -10.59 31.67
N ARG A 404 -1.63 -9.54 32.02
CA ARG A 404 -2.21 -8.29 32.52
C ARG A 404 -1.29 -7.11 32.20
N LEU A 405 -1.87 -5.95 31.99
CA LEU A 405 -1.12 -4.69 31.98
C LEU A 405 -0.54 -4.43 33.39
N ASP A 406 0.74 -4.10 33.47
CA ASP A 406 1.46 -3.78 34.70
C ASP A 406 1.72 -2.27 34.77
N GLY A 407 1.19 -1.62 35.80
CA GLY A 407 1.29 -0.16 35.97
C GLY A 407 0.51 0.68 34.95
N GLU A 408 0.94 1.92 34.77
CA GLU A 408 0.41 2.85 33.79
C GLU A 408 1.19 2.75 32.47
N ILE A 409 0.56 3.14 31.37
CA ILE A 409 1.24 3.28 30.06
C ILE A 409 2.27 4.40 30.17
N ILE A 410 3.52 4.09 29.87
CA ILE A 410 4.63 5.04 29.85
C ILE A 410 4.39 6.03 28.71
N ASP A 411 4.47 7.32 28.96
CA ASP A 411 4.25 8.38 27.98
C ASP A 411 5.42 9.39 28.02
N ALA A 412 6.46 9.13 27.22
CA ALA A 412 7.53 10.08 26.97
C ALA A 412 7.08 11.03 25.84
N CYS A 413 6.82 12.29 26.20
CA CYS A 413 6.27 13.32 25.32
C CYS A 413 6.94 14.66 25.60
N PRO A 414 8.06 14.99 24.94
CA PRO A 414 8.79 16.26 25.13
C PRO A 414 7.94 17.50 24.87
N ALA A 415 7.07 17.45 23.85
CA ALA A 415 6.13 18.50 23.54
C ALA A 415 4.77 17.90 23.11
N PRO A 416 3.68 18.25 23.80
CA PRO A 416 2.34 17.84 23.38
C PRO A 416 2.05 18.30 21.95
N TRP A 417 1.44 17.41 21.16
CA TRP A 417 0.98 17.78 19.82
C TRP A 417 -0.23 18.70 19.91
N GLU A 418 -0.20 19.76 19.11
CA GLU A 418 -1.33 20.69 18.94
C GLU A 418 -1.83 20.66 17.51
N PRO A 419 -3.17 20.70 17.26
CA PRO A 419 -3.71 20.68 15.92
C PRO A 419 -3.30 21.95 15.15
N PRO A 420 -2.79 21.80 13.92
CA PRO A 420 -2.50 22.94 13.06
C PRO A 420 -3.75 23.78 12.80
N ARG A 421 -3.56 25.08 12.59
CA ARG A 421 -4.63 26.03 12.25
C ARG A 421 -4.46 26.51 10.82
N VAL A 422 -5.52 26.43 10.04
CA VAL A 422 -5.52 26.88 8.64
C VAL A 422 -6.69 27.81 8.41
N THR A 423 -6.42 28.98 7.82
CA THR A 423 -7.43 29.96 7.46
C THR A 423 -7.94 29.70 6.05
N LEU A 424 -9.27 29.70 5.88
CA LEU A 424 -9.97 29.56 4.61
C LEU A 424 -10.88 30.76 4.37
N ARG A 425 -10.81 31.34 3.17
CA ARG A 425 -11.68 32.44 2.74
C ARG A 425 -12.74 31.94 1.77
N PRO A 426 -14.05 32.06 2.06
CA PRO A 426 -15.11 31.72 1.12
C PRO A 426 -14.95 32.38 -0.26
N SER A 427 -14.51 33.66 -0.31
CA SER A 427 -14.24 34.36 -1.57
C SER A 427 -13.13 33.66 -2.39
N ARG A 428 -12.13 33.03 -1.71
CA ARG A 428 -11.06 32.30 -2.39
C ARG A 428 -11.54 30.95 -2.89
N VAL A 429 -12.44 30.29 -2.14
CA VAL A 429 -13.14 29.06 -2.58
C VAL A 429 -13.88 29.34 -3.88
N ALA A 430 -14.74 30.38 -3.89
CA ALA A 430 -15.51 30.79 -5.06
C ALA A 430 -14.61 31.13 -6.26
N HIS A 431 -13.49 31.83 -6.01
CA HIS A 431 -12.54 32.19 -7.07
C HIS A 431 -11.87 30.97 -7.74
N LEU A 432 -11.51 29.96 -6.93
CA LEU A 432 -10.81 28.76 -7.47
C LEU A 432 -11.77 27.74 -8.04
N LEU A 433 -12.91 27.52 -7.41
CA LEU A 433 -13.86 26.49 -7.81
C LEU A 433 -14.94 26.97 -8.79
N GLY A 434 -15.09 28.29 -8.95
CA GLY A 434 -16.09 28.87 -9.85
C GLY A 434 -17.53 28.77 -9.34
N VAL A 435 -17.72 28.33 -8.09
CA VAL A 435 -19.01 28.20 -7.41
C VAL A 435 -18.92 28.88 -6.06
N GLU A 436 -19.94 29.65 -5.70
CA GLU A 436 -20.06 30.30 -4.39
C GLU A 436 -20.59 29.31 -3.34
N PHE A 437 -19.93 29.27 -2.19
CA PHE A 437 -20.37 28.53 -1.01
C PHE A 437 -20.53 29.50 0.16
N ALA A 438 -21.62 29.40 0.90
CA ALA A 438 -21.76 30.09 2.17
C ALA A 438 -20.78 29.52 3.21
N ALA A 439 -20.43 30.31 4.21
CA ALA A 439 -19.53 29.88 5.28
C ALA A 439 -20.02 28.61 5.98
N GLU A 440 -21.32 28.54 6.23
CA GLU A 440 -22.01 27.43 6.86
C GLU A 440 -21.96 26.16 6.00
N GLU A 441 -22.10 26.29 4.68
CA GLU A 441 -21.97 25.14 3.73
C GLU A 441 -20.55 24.59 3.71
N ILE A 442 -19.54 25.46 3.76
CA ILE A 442 -18.12 25.03 3.85
C ILE A 442 -17.90 24.25 5.14
N GLU A 443 -18.43 24.71 6.25
CA GLU A 443 -18.35 24.02 7.55
C GLU A 443 -19.04 22.65 7.51
N GLU A 444 -20.23 22.57 6.93
CA GLU A 444 -20.98 21.31 6.76
C GLU A 444 -20.24 20.30 5.88
N LEU A 445 -19.52 20.77 4.87
CA LEU A 445 -18.68 19.91 4.01
C LEU A 445 -17.42 19.40 4.71
N LEU A 446 -16.81 20.20 5.58
CA LEU A 446 -15.54 19.87 6.24
C LEU A 446 -15.71 19.14 7.59
N ALA A 447 -16.81 19.37 8.31
CA ALA A 447 -17.06 18.76 9.61
C ALA A 447 -17.05 17.21 9.59
N PRO A 448 -17.64 16.53 8.59
CA PRO A 448 -17.56 15.07 8.50
C PRO A 448 -16.13 14.52 8.39
N LEU A 449 -15.19 15.31 7.89
CA LEU A 449 -13.78 14.94 7.78
C LEU A 449 -12.98 15.19 9.08
N GLY A 450 -13.63 15.78 10.10
CA GLY A 450 -13.04 16.05 11.41
C GLY A 450 -12.45 17.45 11.57
N TYR A 451 -12.59 18.35 10.57
CA TYR A 451 -12.19 19.75 10.72
C TYR A 451 -13.15 20.50 11.63
N GLN A 452 -12.59 21.33 12.51
CA GLN A 452 -13.38 22.10 13.49
C GLN A 452 -13.12 23.59 13.31
N VAL A 453 -14.16 24.41 13.34
CA VAL A 453 -14.02 25.86 13.30
C VAL A 453 -13.49 26.38 14.63
N ALA A 454 -12.34 27.03 14.61
CA ALA A 454 -11.69 27.66 15.75
C ALA A 454 -11.99 29.15 15.86
N GLY A 455 -12.32 29.81 14.75
CA GLY A 455 -12.61 31.23 14.70
C GLY A 455 -13.25 31.69 13.41
N ARG A 456 -13.94 32.84 13.47
CA ARG A 456 -14.55 33.50 12.31
C ARG A 456 -14.25 35.00 12.37
N GLY A 457 -13.92 35.60 11.24
CA GLY A 457 -13.66 37.03 11.16
C GLY A 457 -13.64 37.56 9.73
N GLY A 458 -14.61 38.45 9.40
CA GLY A 458 -14.73 38.98 8.03
C GLY A 458 -14.96 37.87 7.00
N ASP A 459 -14.13 37.83 5.98
CA ASP A 459 -14.12 36.75 4.95
C ASP A 459 -13.18 35.60 5.32
N ALA A 460 -13.04 35.25 6.58
CA ALA A 460 -12.11 34.21 7.01
C ALA A 460 -12.75 33.26 8.04
N LEU A 461 -12.57 31.97 7.80
CA LEU A 461 -12.82 30.87 8.71
C LEU A 461 -11.50 30.25 9.12
N GLU A 462 -11.24 30.14 10.42
CA GLU A 462 -10.05 29.43 10.93
C GLU A 462 -10.46 28.01 11.32
N PHE A 463 -9.80 27.00 10.74
CA PHE A 463 -10.06 25.59 11.02
C PHE A 463 -8.91 24.96 11.83
N LEU A 464 -9.27 24.14 12.81
CA LEU A 464 -8.34 23.16 13.41
C LEU A 464 -8.28 21.94 12.50
N VAL A 465 -7.07 21.56 12.15
CA VAL A 465 -6.83 20.38 11.31
C VAL A 465 -6.77 19.12 12.18
N PRO A 466 -7.56 18.09 11.88
CA PRO A 466 -7.54 16.85 12.66
C PRO A 466 -6.18 16.12 12.53
N GLY A 467 -5.82 15.33 13.55
CA GLY A 467 -4.51 14.67 13.63
C GLY A 467 -4.20 13.77 12.43
N HIS A 468 -5.20 13.08 11.91
CA HIS A 468 -5.04 12.22 10.73
C HIS A 468 -4.78 12.97 9.41
N ARG A 469 -4.99 14.30 9.37
CA ARG A 469 -4.74 15.17 8.21
C ARG A 469 -3.64 16.21 8.47
N CYS A 470 -2.94 16.13 9.61
CA CYS A 470 -1.96 17.13 10.01
C CYS A 470 -0.70 17.18 9.11
N GLN A 471 -0.49 16.19 8.26
CA GLN A 471 0.67 16.14 7.36
C GLN A 471 0.39 16.71 5.97
N ASP A 472 -0.87 16.79 5.54
CA ASP A 472 -1.23 17.20 4.18
C ASP A 472 -2.11 18.46 4.11
N THR A 473 -2.85 18.80 5.17
CA THR A 473 -3.69 20.00 5.20
C THR A 473 -2.97 21.12 5.96
N LEU A 474 -2.12 21.86 5.27
CA LEU A 474 -1.27 22.91 5.87
C LEU A 474 -1.54 24.30 5.31
N ARG A 475 -2.28 24.42 4.21
CA ARG A 475 -2.51 25.66 3.47
C ARG A 475 -3.98 25.82 3.14
N GLU A 476 -4.39 27.06 2.82
CA GLU A 476 -5.74 27.38 2.38
C GLU A 476 -6.23 26.51 1.21
N VAL A 477 -5.36 26.28 0.21
CA VAL A 477 -5.70 25.48 -0.96
C VAL A 477 -5.98 24.01 -0.63
N ASP A 478 -5.35 23.48 0.42
CA ASP A 478 -5.58 22.10 0.86
C ASP A 478 -7.00 21.95 1.45
N LEU A 479 -7.52 22.97 2.15
CA LEU A 479 -8.92 23.01 2.59
C LEU A 479 -9.90 23.22 1.41
N ILE A 480 -9.52 24.01 0.41
CA ILE A 480 -10.34 24.20 -0.80
C ILE A 480 -10.48 22.88 -1.57
N GLU A 481 -9.41 22.08 -1.64
CA GLU A 481 -9.46 20.73 -2.20
C GLU A 481 -10.47 19.86 -1.46
N GLU A 482 -10.48 19.89 -0.11
CA GLU A 482 -11.42 19.13 0.68
C GLU A 482 -12.88 19.56 0.47
N VAL A 483 -13.13 20.87 0.32
CA VAL A 483 -14.44 21.38 -0.05
C VAL A 483 -14.88 20.84 -1.42
N ALA A 484 -14.01 20.92 -2.42
CA ALA A 484 -14.31 20.43 -3.77
C ALA A 484 -14.56 18.92 -3.80
N ARG A 485 -13.72 18.14 -3.12
CA ARG A 485 -13.78 16.70 -3.05
C ARG A 485 -15.04 16.21 -2.32
N THR A 486 -15.44 16.91 -1.26
CA THR A 486 -16.62 16.54 -0.47
C THR A 486 -17.92 16.98 -1.15
N HIS A 487 -17.92 18.14 -1.82
CA HIS A 487 -19.02 18.56 -2.67
C HIS A 487 -19.26 17.60 -3.82
N GLY A 488 -18.19 17.03 -4.37
CA GLY A 488 -18.19 16.10 -5.49
C GLY A 488 -17.89 16.81 -6.82
N TYR A 489 -16.85 16.32 -7.52
CA TYR A 489 -16.41 16.94 -8.78
C TYR A 489 -17.48 16.95 -9.87
N ASP A 490 -18.37 15.98 -9.89
CA ASP A 490 -19.48 15.89 -10.86
C ASP A 490 -20.57 16.95 -10.65
N ALA A 491 -20.62 17.59 -9.48
CA ALA A 491 -21.57 18.64 -9.17
C ALA A 491 -21.14 20.02 -9.70
N PHE A 492 -19.86 20.17 -10.13
CA PHE A 492 -19.39 21.43 -10.68
C PHE A 492 -19.89 21.65 -12.12
N PRO A 493 -20.28 22.89 -12.49
CA PRO A 493 -20.71 23.19 -13.85
C PRO A 493 -19.56 22.98 -14.85
N GLN A 494 -19.87 22.28 -15.95
CA GLN A 494 -18.93 22.02 -17.05
C GLN A 494 -19.11 23.08 -18.14
N GLU A 495 -18.85 24.35 -17.81
CA GLU A 495 -18.95 25.45 -18.77
C GLU A 495 -17.57 25.96 -19.15
N LEU A 496 -17.35 26.13 -20.44
CA LEU A 496 -16.17 26.81 -20.96
C LEU A 496 -16.42 28.30 -21.00
N SER A 497 -15.73 29.07 -20.19
CA SER A 497 -15.73 30.52 -20.34
C SER A 497 -15.18 30.92 -21.70
N PRO A 498 -15.78 31.91 -22.39
CA PRO A 498 -15.22 32.44 -23.62
C PRO A 498 -13.78 32.92 -23.38
N PHE A 499 -12.84 32.39 -24.15
CA PHE A 499 -11.46 32.86 -24.12
C PHE A 499 -11.01 33.29 -25.50
N ARG A 500 -10.12 34.28 -25.57
CA ARG A 500 -9.44 34.61 -26.82
C ARG A 500 -8.28 33.62 -26.98
N PRO A 501 -8.15 32.95 -28.16
CA PRO A 501 -6.97 32.19 -28.46
C PRO A 501 -5.71 33.01 -28.22
N GLY A 502 -4.66 32.38 -27.73
CA GLY A 502 -3.45 33.06 -27.30
C GLY A 502 -2.92 34.08 -28.31
N THR A 503 -2.61 35.27 -27.81
CA THR A 503 -2.00 36.36 -28.58
C THR A 503 -0.47 36.36 -28.47
N VAL A 504 0.09 35.43 -27.71
CA VAL A 504 1.52 35.24 -27.59
C VAL A 504 1.99 34.45 -28.81
N PRO A 505 2.84 35.04 -29.68
CA PRO A 505 3.38 34.33 -30.84
C PRO A 505 4.27 33.17 -30.35
N ASP A 506 4.27 32.09 -31.13
CA ASP A 506 5.17 30.98 -30.89
C ASP A 506 6.62 31.42 -30.89
N HIS A 507 7.44 30.78 -30.05
CA HIS A 507 8.88 31.09 -30.04
C HIS A 507 9.48 30.93 -31.45
N PRO A 508 10.36 31.84 -31.92
CA PRO A 508 10.92 31.81 -33.27
C PRO A 508 11.54 30.45 -33.65
N LEU A 509 12.11 29.73 -32.67
CA LEU A 509 12.67 28.40 -32.91
C LEU A 509 11.58 27.38 -33.32
N PHE A 510 10.40 27.38 -32.70
CA PHE A 510 9.31 26.49 -33.08
C PHE A 510 8.80 26.80 -34.50
N GLN A 511 8.68 28.08 -34.83
CA GLN A 511 8.30 28.48 -36.19
C GLN A 511 9.35 28.05 -37.23
N LEU A 512 10.65 28.13 -36.90
CA LEU A 512 11.72 27.64 -37.74
C LEU A 512 11.68 26.11 -37.88
N GLU A 513 11.50 25.39 -36.79
CA GLU A 513 11.40 23.91 -36.81
C GLU A 513 10.22 23.45 -37.67
N ASP A 514 9.06 24.11 -37.60
CA ASP A 514 7.88 23.78 -38.42
C ASP A 514 8.13 24.05 -39.91
N ARG A 515 8.78 25.14 -40.25
CA ARG A 515 9.16 25.44 -41.65
C ARG A 515 10.17 24.42 -42.18
N LEU A 516 11.22 24.11 -41.43
CA LEU A 516 12.22 23.11 -41.80
C LEU A 516 11.59 21.73 -41.98
N ARG A 517 10.68 21.36 -41.11
CA ARG A 517 9.92 20.11 -41.21
C ARG A 517 9.10 20.05 -42.48
N ALA A 518 8.36 21.11 -42.77
CA ALA A 518 7.55 21.21 -43.98
C ALA A 518 8.41 21.15 -45.27
N LEU A 519 9.56 21.83 -45.31
CA LEU A 519 10.49 21.80 -46.44
C LEU A 519 11.08 20.40 -46.66
N LEU A 520 11.58 19.76 -45.63
CA LEU A 520 12.22 18.45 -45.73
C LEU A 520 11.22 17.35 -46.10
N VAL A 521 9.99 17.41 -45.55
CA VAL A 521 8.90 16.48 -45.93
C VAL A 521 8.49 16.71 -47.39
N ALA A 522 8.37 17.96 -47.84
CA ALA A 522 8.04 18.27 -49.24
C ALA A 522 9.13 17.78 -50.22
N ASP A 523 10.39 17.70 -49.75
CA ASP A 523 11.50 17.11 -50.49
C ASP A 523 11.55 15.57 -50.48
N GLY A 524 10.56 14.93 -49.85
CA GLY A 524 10.41 13.48 -49.77
C GLY A 524 11.32 12.81 -48.73
N ILE A 525 11.77 13.54 -47.71
CA ILE A 525 12.53 13.01 -46.60
C ILE A 525 11.58 12.77 -45.43
N SER A 526 11.59 11.61 -44.84
CA SER A 526 10.71 11.25 -43.71
C SER A 526 11.32 11.71 -42.38
N GLU A 527 10.50 12.29 -41.49
CA GLU A 527 10.94 12.60 -40.14
C GLU A 527 11.07 11.34 -39.29
N ALA A 528 12.17 11.27 -38.54
CA ALA A 528 12.39 10.25 -37.54
C ALA A 528 12.57 10.89 -36.16
N GLN A 529 12.18 10.20 -35.13
CA GLN A 529 12.47 10.57 -33.74
C GLN A 529 13.29 9.46 -33.09
N THR A 530 14.49 9.81 -32.62
CA THR A 530 15.37 8.87 -31.94
C THR A 530 15.52 9.22 -30.48
N PRO A 531 15.73 8.23 -29.58
CA PRO A 531 15.94 8.50 -28.15
C PRO A 531 17.10 9.47 -27.92
N ALA A 532 16.93 10.36 -26.94
CA ALA A 532 17.99 11.28 -26.51
C ALA A 532 19.12 10.56 -25.78
N LEU A 533 18.85 9.34 -25.29
CA LEU A 533 19.77 8.48 -24.56
C LEU A 533 20.36 7.41 -25.49
N GLY A 534 21.63 7.08 -25.27
CA GLY A 534 22.35 6.06 -26.03
C GLY A 534 23.51 5.48 -25.22
N PRO A 535 24.26 4.52 -25.83
CA PRO A 535 25.43 3.89 -25.22
C PRO A 535 26.61 4.86 -25.08
N ALA A 536 27.67 4.42 -24.40
CA ALA A 536 28.86 5.21 -24.08
C ALA A 536 29.52 5.94 -25.27
N GLY A 537 29.34 5.44 -26.51
CA GLY A 537 29.86 6.10 -27.71
C GLY A 537 29.04 7.27 -28.23
N ASP A 538 27.79 7.47 -27.79
CA ASP A 538 26.85 8.42 -28.38
C ASP A 538 27.00 9.85 -27.84
N GLY A 539 27.62 10.01 -26.67
CA GLY A 539 27.81 11.33 -26.09
C GLY A 539 28.75 11.35 -24.89
N ASP A 540 29.05 12.56 -24.45
CA ASP A 540 30.04 12.82 -23.41
C ASP A 540 29.39 13.15 -22.05
N VAL A 541 28.08 13.38 -22.02
CA VAL A 541 27.30 13.62 -20.80
C VAL A 541 26.79 12.28 -20.25
N THR A 542 27.23 11.93 -19.05
CA THR A 542 26.86 10.66 -18.37
C THR A 542 25.69 10.85 -17.45
N LEU A 543 24.72 9.93 -17.46
CA LEU A 543 23.69 9.86 -16.43
C LEU A 543 24.27 9.23 -15.15
N LEU A 544 23.86 9.75 -13.98
CA LEU A 544 24.31 9.23 -12.69
C LEU A 544 23.75 7.83 -12.40
N ASN A 545 22.51 7.58 -12.80
CA ASN A 545 21.76 6.36 -12.52
C ASN A 545 21.02 5.85 -13.76
N PRO A 546 21.73 5.43 -14.82
CA PRO A 546 21.09 4.96 -16.05
C PRO A 546 20.34 3.64 -15.80
N MET A 547 19.23 3.45 -16.52
CA MET A 547 18.47 2.19 -16.44
C MET A 547 19.20 1.03 -17.12
N SER A 548 20.02 1.31 -18.13
CA SER A 548 20.84 0.32 -18.82
C SER A 548 22.15 0.94 -19.34
N ALA A 549 23.12 0.11 -19.71
CA ALA A 549 24.36 0.56 -20.32
C ALA A 549 24.13 1.18 -21.72
N GLU A 550 23.10 0.72 -22.42
CA GLU A 550 22.68 1.22 -23.72
C GLU A 550 22.03 2.61 -23.67
N GLU A 551 21.59 3.05 -22.49
CA GLU A 551 20.91 4.33 -22.27
C GLU A 551 21.63 5.20 -21.23
N SER A 552 22.95 5.14 -21.22
CA SER A 552 23.80 5.77 -20.18
C SER A 552 24.34 7.15 -20.53
N ARG A 553 24.15 7.63 -21.77
CA ARG A 553 24.70 8.90 -22.27
C ARG A 553 23.65 9.74 -22.97
N LEU A 554 23.69 11.05 -22.76
CA LEU A 554 22.95 11.99 -23.60
C LEU A 554 23.69 12.17 -24.93
N ARG A 555 22.95 12.11 -26.04
CA ARG A 555 23.50 12.20 -27.40
C ARG A 555 24.17 13.56 -27.68
N ARG A 556 25.35 13.53 -28.30
CA ARG A 556 26.06 14.75 -28.75
C ARG A 556 25.66 15.19 -30.15
N ASP A 557 25.10 14.29 -30.97
CA ASP A 557 24.61 14.54 -32.32
C ASP A 557 23.39 13.65 -32.61
N ARG A 558 22.74 13.89 -33.74
CA ARG A 558 21.56 13.12 -34.17
C ARG A 558 21.90 12.05 -35.22
N LEU A 559 23.05 12.15 -35.86
CA LEU A 559 23.40 11.23 -36.93
C LEU A 559 23.49 9.77 -36.47
N ARG A 560 24.02 9.53 -35.30
CA ARG A 560 24.15 8.16 -34.74
C ARG A 560 22.80 7.46 -34.56
N GLY A 561 21.78 8.19 -34.10
CA GLY A 561 20.42 7.68 -34.02
C GLY A 561 19.85 7.33 -35.39
N LEU A 562 19.96 8.26 -36.34
CA LEU A 562 19.53 8.04 -37.73
C LEU A 562 20.26 6.89 -38.40
N LEU A 563 21.58 6.77 -38.23
CA LEU A 563 22.36 5.65 -38.78
C LEU A 563 21.90 4.29 -38.25
N ARG A 564 21.59 4.18 -36.97
CA ARG A 564 20.96 2.95 -36.41
C ARG A 564 19.60 2.65 -37.06
N HIS A 565 18.82 3.67 -37.40
CA HIS A 565 17.59 3.46 -38.16
C HIS A 565 17.86 2.98 -39.58
N VAL A 566 18.88 3.50 -40.25
CA VAL A 566 19.31 3.03 -41.58
C VAL A 566 19.75 1.56 -41.50
N GLU A 567 20.63 1.19 -40.56
CA GLU A 567 21.04 -0.19 -40.33
C GLU A 567 19.86 -1.13 -40.10
N ARG A 568 18.91 -0.73 -39.26
CA ARG A 568 17.70 -1.51 -38.95
C ARG A 568 16.80 -1.69 -40.19
N ASN A 569 16.66 -0.68 -41.04
CA ASN A 569 15.96 -0.77 -42.30
C ASN A 569 16.68 -1.68 -43.29
N MET A 570 17.99 -1.54 -43.44
CA MET A 570 18.81 -2.39 -44.30
C MET A 570 18.77 -3.86 -43.89
N ALA A 571 18.79 -4.15 -42.60
CA ALA A 571 18.62 -5.52 -42.08
C ALA A 571 17.26 -6.15 -42.43
N ARG A 572 16.25 -5.31 -42.71
CA ARG A 572 14.91 -5.71 -43.18
C ARG A 572 14.75 -5.66 -44.70
N GLY A 573 15.82 -5.42 -45.44
CA GLY A 573 15.83 -5.39 -46.90
C GLY A 573 15.43 -4.04 -47.50
N VAL A 574 15.13 -3.00 -46.70
CA VAL A 574 14.85 -1.63 -47.18
C VAL A 574 16.18 -0.92 -47.35
N ARG A 575 16.53 -0.59 -48.60
CA ARG A 575 17.81 0.04 -48.96
C ARG A 575 17.72 1.51 -49.31
N ASP A 576 16.57 1.97 -49.77
CA ASP A 576 16.31 3.34 -50.15
C ASP A 576 15.69 4.07 -48.97
N VAL A 577 16.56 4.72 -48.13
CA VAL A 577 16.14 5.35 -46.86
C VAL A 577 16.50 6.83 -46.88
N ARG A 578 15.52 7.66 -46.57
CA ARG A 578 15.64 9.12 -46.47
C ARG A 578 15.04 9.56 -45.16
N LEU A 579 15.87 9.96 -44.22
CA LEU A 579 15.42 10.33 -42.86
C LEU A 579 16.03 11.68 -42.49
N PHE A 580 15.25 12.49 -41.79
CA PHE A 580 15.76 13.62 -41.04
C PHE A 580 15.25 13.59 -39.60
N GLU A 581 15.88 14.34 -38.73
CA GLU A 581 15.48 14.52 -37.35
C GLU A 581 15.79 15.92 -36.87
N LEU A 582 14.77 16.60 -36.30
CA LEU A 582 14.89 17.87 -35.57
C LEU A 582 14.96 17.58 -34.07
N GLY A 583 15.77 18.33 -33.29
CA GLY A 583 15.73 18.29 -31.82
C GLY A 583 17.07 18.54 -31.15
N THR A 584 17.18 18.23 -29.85
CA THR A 584 18.28 18.65 -28.97
C THR A 584 19.48 17.72 -29.01
N ALA A 585 20.68 18.28 -29.11
CA ALA A 585 21.97 17.67 -28.84
C ALA A 585 22.57 18.28 -27.56
N PHE A 586 23.39 17.51 -26.85
CA PHE A 586 23.90 17.84 -25.52
C PHE A 586 25.43 17.87 -25.50
N ALA A 587 25.98 18.88 -24.81
CA ALA A 587 27.42 19.02 -24.59
C ALA A 587 27.70 19.20 -23.09
N PRO A 588 28.78 18.60 -22.56
CA PRO A 588 29.14 18.75 -21.14
C PRO A 588 29.59 20.20 -20.87
N VAL A 589 29.17 20.73 -19.72
CA VAL A 589 29.62 21.99 -19.17
C VAL A 589 30.19 21.71 -17.78
N PRO A 590 31.44 22.16 -17.46
CA PRO A 590 31.99 21.97 -16.14
C PRO A 590 31.12 22.64 -15.07
N ASP A 591 30.79 21.91 -13.99
CA ASP A 591 30.05 22.37 -12.82
C ASP A 591 28.67 23.02 -13.10
N ALA A 592 28.08 22.70 -14.24
CA ALA A 592 26.78 23.21 -14.67
C ALA A 592 25.96 22.12 -15.40
N PRO A 593 24.63 22.30 -15.55
CA PRO A 593 23.82 21.47 -16.43
C PRO A 593 24.39 21.42 -17.84
N PRO A 594 24.21 20.31 -18.59
CA PRO A 594 24.66 20.19 -19.97
C PRO A 594 24.11 21.34 -20.83
N ALA A 595 24.94 21.84 -21.75
CA ALA A 595 24.48 22.78 -22.78
C ALA A 595 23.59 22.05 -23.80
N GLU A 596 22.43 22.64 -24.08
CA GLU A 596 21.47 22.14 -25.05
C GLU A 596 21.51 22.95 -26.33
N SER A 597 21.48 22.28 -27.48
CA SER A 597 21.42 22.96 -28.78
C SER A 597 20.44 22.25 -29.71
N ALA A 598 19.52 23.04 -30.30
CA ALA A 598 18.67 22.56 -31.38
C ALA A 598 19.50 22.22 -32.59
N ARG A 599 19.29 21.04 -33.18
CA ARG A 599 20.02 20.53 -34.33
C ARG A 599 19.06 19.87 -35.30
N VAL A 600 19.38 19.97 -36.60
CA VAL A 600 18.79 19.14 -37.65
C VAL A 600 19.87 18.22 -38.23
N ALA A 601 19.50 17.00 -38.53
CA ALA A 601 20.34 16.05 -39.25
C ALA A 601 19.53 15.31 -40.29
N ALA A 602 20.16 14.96 -41.41
CA ALA A 602 19.55 14.16 -42.47
C ALA A 602 20.49 13.06 -42.94
N VAL A 603 19.92 11.91 -43.32
CA VAL A 603 20.63 10.78 -43.91
C VAL A 603 19.87 10.32 -45.14
N LEU A 604 20.60 10.23 -46.25
CA LEU A 604 20.09 9.69 -47.51
C LEU A 604 20.92 8.48 -47.91
N THR A 605 20.26 7.37 -48.28
CA THR A 605 20.93 6.17 -48.77
C THR A 605 20.07 5.45 -49.81
N GLY A 606 20.72 4.69 -50.70
CA GLY A 606 20.03 3.97 -51.76
C GLY A 606 19.86 4.80 -53.01
N ARG A 607 18.69 4.76 -53.64
CA ARG A 607 18.43 5.39 -54.96
C ARG A 607 17.52 6.60 -54.84
N ARG A 608 17.70 7.55 -55.79
CA ARG A 608 16.87 8.77 -55.86
C ARG A 608 15.40 8.48 -56.19
N ALA A 609 15.12 7.40 -56.90
CA ALA A 609 13.76 6.97 -57.24
C ALA A 609 13.64 5.44 -57.19
N PRO A 610 12.43 4.89 -57.02
CA PRO A 610 12.19 3.46 -57.14
C PRO A 610 12.60 2.96 -58.55
N ARG A 611 12.96 1.69 -58.63
CA ARG A 611 13.24 1.01 -59.91
C ARG A 611 12.04 1.14 -60.83
N GLN A 612 12.28 1.62 -62.10
CA GLN A 612 11.24 1.85 -63.08
C GLN A 612 11.50 0.98 -64.32
N TRP A 613 10.46 0.75 -65.12
CA TRP A 613 10.60 0.05 -66.39
C TRP A 613 11.51 0.78 -67.41
N SER A 614 11.62 2.09 -67.27
CA SER A 614 12.40 2.96 -68.16
C SER A 614 13.90 3.00 -67.88
N GLY A 615 14.36 2.37 -66.80
CA GLY A 615 15.75 2.33 -66.37
C GLY A 615 15.94 2.21 -64.88
N GLU A 616 17.19 2.13 -64.45
CA GLU A 616 17.57 2.19 -63.04
C GLU A 616 17.76 3.64 -62.60
N ALA A 617 17.22 3.98 -61.44
CA ALA A 617 17.47 5.29 -60.83
C ALA A 617 18.91 5.38 -60.30
N GLU A 618 19.51 6.55 -60.43
CA GLU A 618 20.84 6.85 -59.91
C GLU A 618 20.85 6.77 -58.36
N PRO A 619 21.98 6.37 -57.76
CA PRO A 619 22.14 6.41 -56.30
C PRO A 619 22.24 7.84 -55.82
N PHE A 620 21.94 8.05 -54.52
CA PHE A 620 22.24 9.32 -53.85
C PHE A 620 23.75 9.56 -53.77
N ASP A 621 24.14 10.84 -53.93
CA ASP A 621 25.53 11.27 -53.86
C ASP A 621 25.70 12.55 -52.99
N ALA A 622 26.91 13.11 -52.96
CA ALA A 622 27.23 14.29 -52.16
C ALA A 622 26.42 15.55 -52.56
N TYR A 623 25.97 15.64 -53.81
CA TYR A 623 25.19 16.80 -54.30
C TYR A 623 23.77 16.75 -53.75
N ASP A 624 23.22 15.57 -53.47
CA ASP A 624 21.91 15.47 -52.85
C ASP A 624 21.92 16.01 -51.41
N ILE A 625 22.96 15.69 -50.62
CA ILE A 625 23.15 16.24 -49.28
C ILE A 625 23.46 17.74 -49.34
N ALA A 626 24.25 18.21 -50.31
CA ALA A 626 24.50 19.65 -50.49
C ALA A 626 23.17 20.40 -50.75
N ARG A 627 22.28 19.84 -51.59
CA ARG A 627 20.94 20.38 -51.81
C ARG A 627 20.09 20.46 -50.55
N VAL A 628 20.13 19.41 -49.70
CA VAL A 628 19.41 19.42 -48.40
C VAL A 628 19.96 20.51 -47.48
N LEU A 629 21.29 20.72 -47.47
CA LEU A 629 21.91 21.79 -46.68
C LEU A 629 21.53 23.19 -47.21
N GLU A 630 21.44 23.34 -48.54
CA GLU A 630 20.96 24.61 -49.16
C GLU A 630 19.50 24.87 -48.79
N LEU A 631 18.62 23.85 -48.79
CA LEU A 631 17.23 23.99 -48.34
C LEU A 631 17.13 24.44 -46.89
N ILE A 632 17.94 23.89 -46.01
CA ILE A 632 17.97 24.27 -44.59
C ILE A 632 18.56 25.66 -44.37
N GLY A 633 19.59 26.02 -45.15
CA GLY A 633 20.30 27.31 -45.03
C GLY A 633 19.64 28.48 -45.75
N ALA A 634 18.68 28.22 -46.62
CA ALA A 634 17.93 29.27 -47.34
C ALA A 634 16.77 29.86 -46.51
N ASP A 635 16.43 29.22 -45.41
CA ASP A 635 15.38 29.62 -44.50
C ASP A 635 15.97 30.11 -43.15
#